data_90bc831ac219e21dce864fd3b7438606
#
_entry.id   90bc831ac219e21dce864fd3b7438606
#
_cell.length_a   1.000
_cell.length_b   1.000
_cell.length_c   1.000
_cell.angle_alpha   90.00
_cell.angle_beta   90.00
_cell.angle_gamma   90.00
#
_symmetry.space_group_name_H-M   'P 1'
#
loop_
_entity.id
_entity.type
_entity.pdbx_description
1 polymer ?
#
loop_
_entity_poly.entity_id
_entity_poly.type
_entity_poly.pdbx_seq_one_letter_code
_entity_poly.pdbx_strand_id
1 'polypeptide(L)'
;PRLLAGRWFDSSHGEDDSPGDDAFYKAPGKTWNVVLNRTALPRLGFVRPESAVGALLKSGSVTLRVIGVTKDMRFISPREDVSPQITFYSTAPQTYPHASVRFSGASENIMRTRLKSAWDQVFPDAPSSFETVQERMSTFYITEQRRGWLFSIASGIAVTIACLGLYGLASF
;
A
#
# COMPACT_ATOMS: atom_id res chain seq x y z
N PRO A 1 -4.28 9.26 -6.50
CA PRO A 1 -4.26 8.53 -7.77
C PRO A 1 -5.03 9.29 -8.85
N ARG A 2 -4.62 9.12 -10.14
CA ARG A 2 -5.31 9.74 -11.26
C ARG A 2 -6.46 8.85 -11.71
N LEU A 3 -7.66 9.42 -11.80
CA LEU A 3 -8.84 8.75 -12.36
C LEU A 3 -8.64 8.54 -13.87
N LEU A 4 -8.99 7.35 -14.36
CA LEU A 4 -8.97 6.98 -15.78
C LEU A 4 -10.37 7.02 -16.37
N ALA A 5 -11.39 6.58 -15.62
CA ALA A 5 -12.78 6.60 -16.01
C ALA A 5 -13.68 6.67 -14.77
N GLY A 6 -14.92 7.16 -14.94
CA GLY A 6 -15.90 7.24 -13.88
C GLY A 6 -15.69 8.42 -12.93
N ARG A 7 -16.03 8.23 -11.66
CA ARG A 7 -15.94 9.25 -10.59
C ARG A 7 -15.24 8.72 -9.33
N TRP A 8 -14.85 9.63 -8.47
CA TRP A 8 -14.43 9.32 -7.10
C TRP A 8 -15.66 9.18 -6.18
N PHE A 9 -15.39 8.69 -4.98
CA PHE A 9 -16.37 8.68 -3.89
C PHE A 9 -16.77 10.10 -3.52
N ASP A 10 -18.04 10.23 -3.15
CA ASP A 10 -18.63 11.48 -2.69
C ASP A 10 -19.55 11.18 -1.50
N SER A 11 -19.32 11.87 -0.38
CA SER A 11 -20.09 11.69 0.85
C SER A 11 -21.59 12.01 0.70
N SER A 12 -21.97 12.73 -0.37
CA SER A 12 -23.37 12.98 -0.70
C SER A 12 -24.11 11.77 -1.29
N HIS A 13 -23.38 10.73 -1.69
CA HIS A 13 -23.93 9.48 -2.22
C HIS A 13 -23.85 8.39 -1.15
N GLY A 14 -24.98 8.05 -0.54
CA GLY A 14 -25.03 7.10 0.57
C GLY A 14 -24.54 5.67 0.26
N GLU A 15 -24.55 5.26 -1.02
CA GLU A 15 -23.99 3.96 -1.43
C GLU A 15 -22.45 3.99 -1.54
N ASP A 16 -21.84 5.17 -1.48
CA ASP A 16 -20.37 5.30 -1.50
C ASP A 16 -19.77 4.99 -0.13
N ASP A 17 -20.50 5.26 0.96
CA ASP A 17 -20.02 4.99 2.31
C ASP A 17 -20.29 3.53 2.71
N SER A 18 -19.26 2.70 2.65
CA SER A 18 -19.34 1.31 3.05
C SER A 18 -19.18 1.17 4.57
N PRO A 19 -19.91 0.26 5.23
CA PRO A 19 -19.65 -0.04 6.62
C PRO A 19 -18.23 -0.64 6.77
N GLY A 20 -17.62 -0.43 7.93
CA GLY A 20 -16.32 -1.02 8.24
C GLY A 20 -16.31 -2.56 8.14
N ASP A 21 -15.13 -3.13 8.13
CA ASP A 21 -14.80 -4.51 7.72
C ASP A 21 -15.82 -5.60 8.12
N ASP A 22 -16.25 -5.64 9.37
CA ASP A 22 -17.16 -6.69 9.85
C ASP A 22 -18.62 -6.50 9.38
N ALA A 23 -19.07 -5.27 9.28
CA ALA A 23 -20.44 -4.95 8.90
C ALA A 23 -20.68 -5.10 7.40
N PHE A 24 -19.60 -5.00 6.62
CA PHE A 24 -19.62 -5.15 5.15
C PHE A 24 -20.18 -6.52 4.73
N TYR A 25 -19.67 -7.60 5.31
CA TYR A 25 -20.10 -8.97 5.00
C TYR A 25 -21.44 -9.35 5.65
N LYS A 26 -21.88 -8.60 6.67
CA LYS A 26 -23.15 -8.84 7.40
C LYS A 26 -24.37 -8.14 6.79
N ALA A 27 -24.20 -7.45 5.66
CA ALA A 27 -25.29 -6.75 4.97
C ALA A 27 -25.65 -7.43 3.62
N PRO A 28 -26.25 -8.64 3.63
CA PRO A 28 -26.58 -9.35 2.42
C PRO A 28 -27.59 -8.56 1.56
N GLY A 29 -27.39 -8.58 0.25
CA GLY A 29 -28.27 -7.91 -0.71
C GLY A 29 -28.02 -6.41 -0.88
N LYS A 30 -27.11 -5.79 -0.12
CA LYS A 30 -26.68 -4.41 -0.37
C LYS A 30 -25.68 -4.32 -1.50
N THR A 31 -25.72 -3.18 -2.19
CA THR A 31 -24.75 -2.81 -3.23
C THR A 31 -23.88 -1.69 -2.70
N TRP A 32 -22.56 -1.87 -2.80
CA TRP A 32 -21.59 -0.88 -2.40
C TRP A 32 -20.80 -0.36 -3.60
N ASN A 33 -20.55 0.91 -3.62
CA ASN A 33 -19.75 1.52 -4.67
C ASN A 33 -18.26 1.29 -4.42
N VAL A 34 -17.53 0.97 -5.48
CA VAL A 34 -16.09 0.68 -5.42
C VAL A 34 -15.33 1.34 -6.56
N VAL A 35 -14.06 1.60 -6.31
CA VAL A 35 -13.12 2.07 -7.33
C VAL A 35 -12.05 1.00 -7.53
N LEU A 36 -11.81 0.65 -8.80
CA LEU A 36 -10.81 -0.33 -9.20
C LEU A 36 -9.50 0.35 -9.61
N ASN A 37 -8.39 -0.34 -9.46
CA ASN A 37 -7.17 0.04 -10.14
C ASN A 37 -7.13 -0.58 -11.56
N ARG A 38 -6.26 -0.06 -12.43
CA ARG A 38 -6.13 -0.53 -13.82
C ARG A 38 -5.78 -2.02 -13.90
N THR A 39 -4.92 -2.50 -13.02
CA THR A 39 -4.48 -3.90 -12.97
C THR A 39 -5.61 -4.87 -12.62
N ALA A 40 -6.69 -4.42 -11.98
CA ALA A 40 -7.86 -5.25 -11.68
C ALA A 40 -8.71 -5.55 -12.93
N LEU A 41 -8.69 -4.69 -13.95
CA LEU A 41 -9.57 -4.79 -15.12
C LEU A 41 -9.46 -6.15 -15.84
N PRO A 42 -8.27 -6.60 -16.29
CA PRO A 42 -8.17 -7.85 -17.03
C PRO A 42 -8.55 -9.08 -16.17
N ARG A 43 -8.34 -9.01 -14.85
CA ARG A 43 -8.75 -10.07 -13.92
C ARG A 43 -10.25 -10.21 -13.79
N LEU A 44 -10.98 -9.13 -14.05
CA LEU A 44 -12.44 -9.05 -14.01
C LEU A 44 -13.08 -9.12 -15.41
N GLY A 45 -12.27 -9.35 -16.46
CA GLY A 45 -12.75 -9.50 -17.83
C GLY A 45 -12.99 -8.17 -18.57
N PHE A 46 -12.50 -7.05 -18.06
CA PHE A 46 -12.64 -5.74 -18.71
C PHE A 46 -11.40 -5.40 -19.53
N VAL A 47 -11.60 -4.89 -20.74
CA VAL A 47 -10.52 -4.48 -21.65
C VAL A 47 -10.19 -2.99 -21.48
N ARG A 48 -11.22 -2.15 -21.26
CA ARG A 48 -11.08 -0.70 -21.13
C ARG A 48 -11.67 -0.19 -19.82
N PRO A 49 -11.09 0.88 -19.23
CA PRO A 49 -11.61 1.46 -17.99
C PRO A 49 -13.07 1.85 -18.06
N GLU A 50 -13.52 2.41 -19.20
CA GLU A 50 -14.89 2.89 -19.37
C GLU A 50 -15.91 1.75 -19.36
N SER A 51 -15.52 0.57 -19.82
CA SER A 51 -16.42 -0.60 -19.84
C SER A 51 -16.64 -1.22 -18.46
N ALA A 52 -15.79 -0.93 -17.51
CA ALA A 52 -15.92 -1.40 -16.13
C ALA A 52 -16.85 -0.51 -15.30
N VAL A 53 -16.98 0.77 -15.64
CA VAL A 53 -17.83 1.71 -14.88
C VAL A 53 -19.31 1.32 -15.02
N GLY A 54 -20.00 1.21 -13.89
CA GLY A 54 -21.38 0.74 -13.79
C GLY A 54 -21.53 -0.78 -13.68
N ALA A 55 -20.46 -1.56 -13.88
CA ALA A 55 -20.52 -3.01 -13.76
C ALA A 55 -20.80 -3.44 -12.30
N LEU A 56 -21.52 -4.55 -12.16
CA LEU A 56 -21.84 -5.17 -10.88
C LEU A 56 -20.97 -6.42 -10.70
N LEU A 57 -20.19 -6.43 -9.64
CA LEU A 57 -19.34 -7.54 -9.25
C LEU A 57 -19.96 -8.23 -8.04
N LYS A 58 -20.01 -9.55 -8.02
CA LYS A 58 -20.44 -10.33 -6.85
C LYS A 58 -19.23 -10.72 -6.00
N SER A 59 -19.28 -10.41 -4.71
CA SER A 59 -18.28 -10.82 -3.73
C SER A 59 -19.00 -11.46 -2.53
N GLY A 60 -19.11 -12.78 -2.56
CA GLY A 60 -19.90 -13.51 -1.56
C GLY A 60 -21.36 -13.08 -1.56
N SER A 61 -21.85 -12.58 -0.42
CA SER A 61 -23.23 -12.13 -0.21
C SER A 61 -23.49 -10.67 -0.62
N VAL A 62 -22.46 -9.92 -0.99
CA VAL A 62 -22.58 -8.50 -1.33
C VAL A 62 -22.37 -8.26 -2.83
N THR A 63 -22.95 -7.19 -3.33
CA THR A 63 -22.76 -6.71 -4.70
C THR A 63 -21.92 -5.44 -4.69
N LEU A 64 -20.94 -5.35 -5.56
CA LEU A 64 -20.06 -4.20 -5.71
C LEU A 64 -20.35 -3.52 -7.05
N ARG A 65 -20.66 -2.23 -7.02
CA ARG A 65 -20.82 -1.42 -8.23
C ARG A 65 -19.55 -0.64 -8.50
N VAL A 66 -18.96 -0.84 -9.64
CA VAL A 66 -17.78 -0.08 -10.05
C VAL A 66 -18.17 1.33 -10.43
N ILE A 67 -17.74 2.34 -9.69
CA ILE A 67 -18.03 3.76 -9.97
C ILE A 67 -16.85 4.47 -10.64
N GLY A 68 -15.66 3.93 -10.53
CA GLY A 68 -14.47 4.52 -11.13
C GLY A 68 -13.31 3.55 -11.28
N VAL A 69 -12.41 3.93 -12.16
CA VAL A 69 -11.16 3.21 -12.40
C VAL A 69 -9.99 4.19 -12.31
N THR A 70 -8.96 3.82 -11.56
CA THR A 70 -7.78 4.66 -11.36
C THR A 70 -6.54 4.07 -12.00
N LYS A 71 -5.52 4.92 -12.20
CA LYS A 71 -4.16 4.44 -12.41
C LYS A 71 -3.70 3.60 -11.23
N ASP A 72 -2.85 2.64 -11.52
CA ASP A 72 -2.21 1.83 -10.51
C ASP A 72 -1.41 2.68 -9.52
N MET A 73 -1.52 2.34 -8.25
CA MET A 73 -0.68 2.87 -7.18
C MET A 73 0.14 1.74 -6.58
N ARG A 74 1.40 2.04 -6.31
CA ARG A 74 2.28 1.12 -5.62
C ARG A 74 2.23 1.41 -4.14
N PHE A 75 1.74 0.46 -3.35
CA PHE A 75 1.73 0.48 -1.89
C PHE A 75 2.79 -0.45 -1.29
N ILE A 76 3.41 -1.25 -2.14
CA ILE A 76 4.38 -2.29 -1.80
C ILE A 76 5.70 -1.98 -2.52
N SER A 77 6.72 -2.80 -2.27
CA SER A 77 8.04 -2.67 -2.88
C SER A 77 8.00 -2.36 -4.38
N PRO A 78 8.89 -1.48 -4.89
CA PRO A 78 9.02 -1.21 -6.32
C PRO A 78 9.31 -2.44 -7.19
N ARG A 79 9.77 -3.53 -6.57
CA ARG A 79 10.09 -4.80 -7.25
C ARG A 79 8.90 -5.73 -7.43
N GLU A 80 7.83 -5.50 -6.70
CA GLU A 80 6.63 -6.30 -6.83
C GLU A 80 5.71 -5.72 -7.90
N ASP A 81 5.10 -6.61 -8.66
CA ASP A 81 4.07 -6.20 -9.61
C ASP A 81 2.87 -5.62 -8.88
N VAL A 82 2.23 -4.64 -9.51
CA VAL A 82 1.05 -4.02 -8.94
C VAL A 82 -0.08 -5.04 -8.89
N SER A 83 -0.55 -5.34 -7.70
CA SER A 83 -1.67 -6.24 -7.50
C SER A 83 -3.01 -5.59 -7.90
N PRO A 84 -4.00 -6.39 -8.36
CA PRO A 84 -5.38 -5.94 -8.51
C PRO A 84 -5.92 -5.41 -7.18
N GLN A 85 -6.53 -4.23 -7.20
CA GLN A 85 -7.04 -3.57 -6.00
C GLN A 85 -8.47 -3.09 -6.19
N ILE A 86 -9.26 -3.27 -5.15
CA ILE A 86 -10.59 -2.70 -5.00
C ILE A 86 -10.52 -1.73 -3.82
N THR A 87 -10.88 -0.48 -4.05
CA THR A 87 -10.89 0.56 -3.03
C THR A 87 -12.32 0.82 -2.60
N PHE A 88 -12.53 0.88 -1.31
CA PHE A 88 -13.76 1.28 -0.64
C PHE A 88 -13.56 2.63 0.03
N TYR A 89 -14.65 3.34 0.24
CA TYR A 89 -14.70 4.51 1.11
C TYR A 89 -15.53 4.15 2.34
N SER A 90 -15.06 4.55 3.51
CA SER A 90 -15.80 4.34 4.76
C SER A 90 -15.56 5.51 5.70
N THR A 91 -16.65 6.02 6.29
CA THR A 91 -16.63 6.97 7.40
C THR A 91 -16.73 6.26 8.76
N ALA A 92 -16.92 4.94 8.75
CA ALA A 92 -16.97 4.15 9.99
C ALA A 92 -15.65 4.24 10.77
N PRO A 93 -15.69 4.28 12.10
CA PRO A 93 -14.49 4.27 12.92
C PRO A 93 -13.61 3.06 12.57
N GLN A 94 -12.37 3.33 12.23
CA GLN A 94 -11.38 2.28 11.96
C GLN A 94 -10.75 1.84 13.28
N THR A 95 -10.48 0.54 13.42
CA THR A 95 -9.81 -0.01 14.62
C THR A 95 -8.40 0.56 14.77
N TYR A 96 -7.73 0.86 13.64
CA TYR A 96 -6.41 1.48 13.62
C TYR A 96 -6.39 2.62 12.58
N PRO A 97 -6.85 3.82 12.95
CA PRO A 97 -6.86 4.96 12.04
C PRO A 97 -5.45 5.41 11.72
N HIS A 98 -5.17 5.60 10.44
CA HIS A 98 -3.89 6.15 9.97
C HIS A 98 -4.15 7.52 9.35
N ALA A 99 -3.45 8.54 9.86
CA ALA A 99 -3.45 9.86 9.27
C ALA A 99 -2.13 10.10 8.51
N SER A 100 -2.22 10.56 7.27
CA SER A 100 -1.05 10.95 6.49
C SER A 100 -0.98 12.47 6.37
N VAL A 101 0.10 13.06 6.87
CA VAL A 101 0.31 14.50 6.84
C VAL A 101 1.45 14.84 5.90
N ARG A 102 1.16 15.67 4.88
CA ARG A 102 2.19 16.25 4.01
C ARG A 102 2.52 17.65 4.51
N PHE A 103 3.78 17.94 4.69
CA PHE A 103 4.26 19.24 5.13
C PHE A 103 5.43 19.73 4.25
N SER A 104 5.67 21.05 4.27
CA SER A 104 6.79 21.69 3.60
C SER A 104 7.29 22.86 4.46
N GLY A 105 8.57 23.19 4.37
CA GLY A 105 9.15 24.35 5.06
C GLY A 105 9.45 24.19 6.54
N ALA A 106 9.22 23.02 7.13
CA ALA A 106 9.59 22.70 8.51
C ALA A 106 10.49 21.46 8.56
N SER A 107 11.36 21.36 9.57
CA SER A 107 12.11 20.13 9.78
C SER A 107 11.20 19.03 10.33
N GLU A 108 11.55 17.78 10.06
CA GLU A 108 10.82 16.61 10.51
C GLU A 108 10.60 16.61 12.04
N ASN A 109 11.65 16.90 12.80
CA ASN A 109 11.58 16.93 14.27
C ASN A 109 10.57 17.94 14.80
N ILE A 110 10.53 19.14 14.20
CA ILE A 110 9.55 20.18 14.57
C ILE A 110 8.14 19.69 14.27
N MET A 111 7.94 19.07 13.10
CA MET A 111 6.62 18.57 12.72
C MET A 111 6.18 17.41 13.60
N ARG A 112 7.08 16.47 13.90
CA ARG A 112 6.81 15.34 14.81
C ARG A 112 6.38 15.85 16.20
N THR A 113 7.06 16.87 16.75
CA THR A 113 6.69 17.48 18.03
C THR A 113 5.31 18.14 17.98
N ARG A 114 5.02 18.90 16.93
CA ARG A 114 3.71 19.56 16.75
C ARG A 114 2.58 18.55 16.61
N LEU A 115 2.77 17.50 15.81
CA LEU A 115 1.78 16.44 15.62
C LEU A 115 1.54 15.68 16.93
N LYS A 116 2.61 15.39 17.69
CA LYS A 116 2.47 14.76 18.99
C LYS A 116 1.66 15.63 19.95
N SER A 117 1.97 16.93 20.06
CA SER A 117 1.21 17.84 20.92
C SER A 117 -0.26 17.93 20.50
N ALA A 118 -0.54 17.99 19.20
CA ALA A 118 -1.92 18.02 18.71
C ALA A 118 -2.65 16.70 18.98
N TRP A 119 -1.97 15.56 18.84
CA TRP A 119 -2.52 14.26 19.15
C TRP A 119 -2.87 14.11 20.65
N ASP A 120 -1.93 14.46 21.52
CA ASP A 120 -2.09 14.37 22.98
C ASP A 120 -3.24 15.27 23.49
N GLN A 121 -3.54 16.38 22.79
CA GLN A 121 -4.68 17.23 23.10
C GLN A 121 -6.04 16.61 22.74
N VAL A 122 -6.09 15.84 21.65
CA VAL A 122 -7.35 15.25 21.13
C VAL A 122 -7.57 13.84 21.71
N PHE A 123 -6.49 13.08 21.88
CA PHE A 123 -6.50 11.70 22.32
C PHE A 123 -5.47 11.48 23.45
N PRO A 124 -5.71 11.99 24.66
CA PRO A 124 -4.73 11.94 25.75
C PRO A 124 -4.34 10.53 26.19
N ASP A 125 -5.27 9.57 26.08
CA ASP A 125 -5.08 8.19 26.50
C ASP A 125 -4.69 7.23 25.35
N ALA A 126 -4.56 7.73 24.12
CA ALA A 126 -4.24 6.88 22.99
C ALA A 126 -2.75 6.95 22.62
N PRO A 127 -2.06 5.80 22.49
CA PRO A 127 -0.67 5.80 22.06
C PRO A 127 -0.53 6.38 20.64
N SER A 128 0.44 7.28 20.44
CA SER A 128 0.76 7.83 19.13
C SER A 128 2.04 7.21 18.59
N SER A 129 2.02 6.77 17.35
CA SER A 129 3.20 6.33 16.60
C SER A 129 3.33 7.17 15.34
N PHE A 130 4.48 7.83 15.20
CA PHE A 130 4.78 8.66 14.04
C PHE A 130 5.92 8.03 13.26
N GLU A 131 5.64 7.69 12.03
CA GLU A 131 6.60 7.11 11.10
C GLU A 131 6.64 7.97 9.84
N THR A 132 7.82 8.27 9.33
CA THR A 132 7.95 8.94 8.04
C THR A 132 7.80 7.93 6.91
N VAL A 133 7.35 8.40 5.74
CA VAL A 133 7.31 7.57 4.54
C VAL A 133 8.70 7.01 4.22
N GLN A 134 9.75 7.77 4.53
CA GLN A 134 11.13 7.36 4.31
C GLN A 134 11.58 6.25 5.27
N GLU A 135 11.23 6.33 6.55
CA GLU A 135 11.47 5.26 7.53
C GLU A 135 10.75 3.98 7.11
N ARG A 136 9.49 4.09 6.75
CA ARG A 136 8.68 2.95 6.28
C ARG A 136 9.25 2.31 5.01
N MET A 137 9.73 3.12 4.07
CA MET A 137 10.40 2.61 2.87
C MET A 137 11.77 1.99 3.18
N SER A 138 12.53 2.53 4.13
CA SER A 138 13.85 2.01 4.47
C SER A 138 13.80 0.58 4.99
N THR A 139 12.72 0.20 5.66
CA THR A 139 12.51 -1.17 6.16
C THR A 139 12.53 -2.20 5.02
N PHE A 140 12.04 -1.84 3.83
CA PHE A 140 12.12 -2.71 2.65
C PHE A 140 13.54 -2.87 2.11
N TYR A 141 14.42 -1.86 2.29
CA TYR A 141 15.80 -1.88 1.78
C TYR A 141 16.78 -2.59 2.72
N ILE A 142 16.53 -2.63 4.03
CA ILE A 142 17.43 -3.25 5.02
C ILE A 142 17.61 -4.75 4.73
N THR A 143 16.57 -5.44 4.36
CA THR A 143 16.61 -6.88 4.04
C THR A 143 17.48 -7.17 2.81
N GLU A 144 17.48 -6.27 1.83
CA GLU A 144 18.26 -6.36 0.60
C GLU A 144 19.77 -6.11 0.87
N GLN A 145 20.08 -5.10 1.66
CA GLN A 145 21.47 -4.78 2.01
C GLN A 145 22.14 -5.94 2.75
N ARG A 146 21.44 -6.61 3.67
CA ARG A 146 21.96 -7.80 4.36
C ARG A 146 22.29 -8.93 3.40
N ARG A 147 21.44 -9.19 2.40
CA ARG A 147 21.72 -10.21 1.38
C ARG A 147 22.94 -9.84 0.54
N GLY A 148 23.04 -8.59 0.10
CA GLY A 148 24.21 -8.09 -0.65
C GLY A 148 25.52 -8.27 0.12
N TRP A 149 25.52 -7.99 1.41
CA TRP A 149 26.68 -8.14 2.27
C TRP A 149 27.12 -9.60 2.43
N LEU A 150 26.16 -10.52 2.62
CA LEU A 150 26.43 -11.96 2.66
C LEU A 150 27.06 -12.48 1.37
N PHE A 151 26.55 -12.04 0.22
CA PHE A 151 27.13 -12.41 -1.08
C PHE A 151 28.55 -11.85 -1.26
N SER A 152 28.82 -10.64 -0.79
CA SER A 152 30.15 -10.04 -0.87
C SER A 152 31.18 -10.81 -0.02
N ILE A 153 30.80 -11.24 1.18
CA ILE A 153 31.68 -12.06 2.04
C ILE A 153 31.93 -13.43 1.38
N ALA A 154 30.88 -14.11 0.92
CA ALA A 154 31.01 -15.42 0.27
C ALA A 154 31.91 -15.34 -0.98
N SER A 155 31.74 -14.30 -1.78
CA SER A 155 32.61 -14.04 -2.94
C SER A 155 34.06 -13.78 -2.54
N GLY A 156 34.30 -12.99 -1.51
CA GLY A 156 35.65 -12.75 -0.97
C GLY A 156 36.35 -14.04 -0.53
N ILE A 157 35.64 -14.91 0.18
CA ILE A 157 36.16 -16.22 0.60
C ILE A 157 36.46 -17.09 -0.62
N ALA A 158 35.60 -17.16 -1.59
CA ALA A 158 35.78 -17.96 -2.81
C ALA A 158 37.01 -17.50 -3.59
N VAL A 159 37.20 -16.20 -3.77
CA VAL A 159 38.40 -15.63 -4.42
C VAL A 159 39.66 -15.97 -3.65
N THR A 160 39.64 -15.87 -2.34
CA THR A 160 40.78 -16.18 -1.50
C THR A 160 41.20 -17.66 -1.66
N ILE A 161 40.23 -18.57 -1.62
CA ILE A 161 40.48 -20.02 -1.81
C ILE A 161 41.05 -20.27 -3.21
N ALA A 162 40.49 -19.63 -4.25
CA ALA A 162 40.98 -19.78 -5.61
C ALA A 162 42.45 -19.28 -5.76
N CYS A 163 42.78 -18.14 -5.15
CA CYS A 163 44.14 -17.61 -5.18
C CYS A 163 45.12 -18.53 -4.43
N LEU A 164 44.73 -19.07 -3.30
CA LEU A 164 45.57 -20.04 -2.56
C LEU A 164 45.75 -21.34 -3.35
N GLY A 165 44.72 -21.82 -4.02
CA GLY A 165 44.83 -23.00 -4.90
C GLY A 165 45.79 -22.77 -6.08
N LEU A 166 45.69 -21.62 -6.75
CA LEU A 166 46.60 -21.27 -7.83
C LEU A 166 48.05 -21.08 -7.34
N TYR A 167 48.23 -20.44 -6.19
CA TYR A 167 49.55 -20.30 -5.57
C TYR A 167 50.18 -21.66 -5.21
N GLY A 168 49.41 -22.58 -4.63
CA GLY A 168 49.85 -23.92 -4.35
C GLY A 168 50.26 -24.71 -5.59
N LEU A 169 49.53 -24.57 -6.71
CA LEU A 169 49.90 -25.20 -7.97
C LEU A 169 51.16 -24.57 -8.60
N ALA A 170 51.35 -23.27 -8.49
CA ALA A 170 52.50 -22.54 -9.06
C ALA A 170 53.77 -22.77 -8.24
N SER A 171 53.69 -23.14 -6.97
CA SER A 171 54.83 -23.37 -6.06
C SER A 171 55.34 -24.82 -6.08
N PHE A 172 54.66 -25.70 -6.79
CA PHE A 172 55.04 -27.09 -6.99
C PHE A 172 55.71 -27.30 -8.35
#